data_1278faca7ffb638da9b02f2c7a1029cb
#
_entry.id   1278faca7ffb638da9b02f2c7a1029cb
#
_cell.length_a   1.000
_cell.length_b   1.000
_cell.length_c   1.000
_cell.angle_alpha   90.00
_cell.angle_beta   90.00
_cell.angle_gamma   90.00
#
_symmetry.space_group_name_H-M   'P 1'
#
loop_
_entity.id
_entity.type
_entity.pdbx_description
1 polymer ?
#
loop_
_entity_poly.entity_id
_entity_poly.type
_entity_poly.pdbx_seq_one_letter_code
_entity_poly.pdbx_strand_id
1 'polypeptide(L)'
;MKFIYLCLIVIPFFISCSESTDAIASDTKARVSKSSNRLIADSGSIVSPENDLNPYDIAGQLHAELYAVYYAEDSLSSSVASIADRVTMLANENESFTALAGIDYSFLSTDRVTYILSTIDSCTPEIIDASLVAPEAKNSFTTFVNSLFVLCETESNYAVIHDFVVTYENEISENSSFSLSDKEVILTTTSIARYAVYERKKRPKKNTDPEWDLLVANIAGGTEGSAESLEKAIVMSLITSIAENE
;
A
#
# COMPACT_ATOMS: atom_id res chain seq x y z
N MET A 1 -2.79 37.69 40.20
CA MET A 1 -1.39 37.33 40.58
C MET A 1 -0.85 36.38 39.56
N LYS A 2 0.16 36.84 38.82
CA LYS A 2 0.84 36.08 37.77
C LYS A 2 2.01 35.33 38.40
N PHE A 3 2.14 34.02 38.15
CA PHE A 3 3.38 33.31 38.38
C PHE A 3 3.80 32.65 37.07
N ILE A 4 4.86 33.20 36.50
CA ILE A 4 5.59 32.68 35.33
C ILE A 4 6.72 31.82 35.92
N TYR A 5 6.69 30.50 35.60
CA TYR A 5 7.84 29.63 35.85
C TYR A 5 8.65 29.46 34.55
N LEU A 6 9.80 30.07 34.55
CA LEU A 6 10.83 29.98 33.53
C LEU A 6 11.72 28.75 33.85
N CYS A 7 11.58 27.64 33.10
CA CYS A 7 12.51 26.52 33.19
C CYS A 7 13.66 26.70 32.20
N LEU A 8 14.83 26.98 32.74
CA LEU A 8 16.11 27.00 32.02
C LEU A 8 16.60 25.54 31.86
N ILE A 9 16.66 25.07 30.63
CA ILE A 9 17.31 23.78 30.30
C ILE A 9 18.75 24.06 29.86
N VAL A 10 19.70 23.58 30.67
CA VAL A 10 21.12 23.62 30.40
C VAL A 10 21.50 22.33 29.66
N ILE A 11 22.01 22.46 28.44
CA ILE A 11 22.53 21.34 27.62
C ILE A 11 24.04 21.29 27.80
N PRO A 12 24.65 20.18 28.27
CA PRO A 12 26.08 20.01 28.26
C PRO A 12 26.58 19.52 26.89
N PHE A 13 27.46 20.28 26.28
CA PHE A 13 28.28 19.86 25.14
C PHE A 13 29.40 18.93 25.61
N PHE A 14 29.43 17.72 25.08
CA PHE A 14 30.61 16.87 25.16
C PHE A 14 31.37 16.96 23.83
N ILE A 15 32.56 17.62 23.90
CA ILE A 15 33.57 17.60 22.85
C ILE A 15 34.50 16.44 23.20
N SER A 16 34.60 15.43 22.33
CA SER A 16 35.62 14.39 22.41
C SER A 16 36.57 14.54 21.23
N CYS A 17 37.76 15.03 21.48
CA CYS A 17 38.94 14.90 20.62
C CYS A 17 39.62 13.57 20.91
N SER A 18 40.03 12.81 19.90
CA SER A 18 41.06 11.81 20.03
C SER A 18 42.11 11.98 18.93
N GLU A 19 43.34 12.08 19.40
CA GLU A 19 44.55 12.35 18.66
C GLU A 19 45.04 11.14 17.85
N SER A 20 45.65 11.47 16.72
CA SER A 20 46.43 10.59 15.84
C SER A 20 47.81 10.31 16.43
N THR A 21 48.29 9.09 16.28
CA THR A 21 49.72 8.77 16.46
C THR A 21 50.25 8.09 15.19
N ASP A 22 51.21 8.76 14.56
CA ASP A 22 52.04 8.26 13.46
C ASP A 22 53.02 7.18 13.96
N ALA A 23 53.30 6.17 13.12
CA ALA A 23 54.63 5.58 13.00
C ALA A 23 54.81 4.63 11.81
N ILE A 24 55.69 5.05 10.92
CA ILE A 24 56.79 4.36 10.25
C ILE A 24 56.52 3.41 9.07
N ALA A 25 57.14 3.81 7.98
CA ALA A 25 57.31 3.22 6.67
C ALA A 25 57.95 1.84 6.60
N SER A 26 57.58 1.03 5.63
CA SER A 26 58.52 0.22 4.87
C SER A 26 57.99 -0.04 3.44
N ASP A 27 58.86 0.26 2.49
CA ASP A 27 58.75 0.09 1.04
C ASP A 27 58.48 -1.37 0.64
N THR A 28 57.47 -1.60 -0.22
CA THR A 28 57.55 -2.67 -1.21
C THR A 28 56.71 -2.32 -2.43
N LYS A 29 57.36 -2.10 -3.56
CA LYS A 29 56.74 -1.97 -4.88
C LYS A 29 55.90 -3.19 -5.23
N ALA A 30 54.59 -3.03 -5.40
CA ALA A 30 53.78 -4.00 -6.11
C ALA A 30 52.70 -3.28 -6.95
N ARG A 31 52.78 -3.49 -8.23
CA ARG A 31 51.87 -3.27 -9.35
C ARG A 31 50.50 -2.71 -9.00
N VAL A 32 50.24 -1.54 -9.53
CA VAL A 32 48.91 -0.92 -9.64
C VAL A 32 48.04 -1.78 -10.60
N SER A 33 47.24 -2.65 -10.03
CA SER A 33 46.02 -3.16 -10.68
C SER A 33 44.92 -2.16 -10.38
N LYS A 34 44.45 -1.45 -11.40
CA LYS A 34 43.22 -0.65 -11.36
C LYS A 34 42.04 -1.60 -11.10
N SER A 35 41.77 -1.91 -9.86
CA SER A 35 40.46 -2.46 -9.45
C SER A 35 39.46 -1.31 -9.54
N SER A 36 38.68 -1.33 -10.58
CA SER A 36 37.46 -0.56 -10.70
C SER A 36 36.54 -1.01 -9.56
N ASN A 37 36.52 -0.27 -8.47
CA ASN A 37 35.46 -0.37 -7.47
C ASN A 37 34.15 0.07 -8.14
N ARG A 38 33.51 -0.85 -8.87
CA ARG A 38 32.08 -0.80 -9.03
C ARG A 38 31.50 -0.88 -7.61
N LEU A 39 30.98 0.23 -7.13
CA LEU A 39 29.99 0.25 -6.08
C LEU A 39 28.90 -0.73 -6.52
N ILE A 40 28.93 -1.94 -5.99
CA ILE A 40 27.80 -2.84 -6.01
C ILE A 40 26.77 -2.07 -5.18
N ALA A 41 25.83 -1.42 -5.85
CA ALA A 41 24.60 -0.99 -5.20
C ALA A 41 24.06 -2.27 -4.54
N ASP A 42 23.97 -2.24 -3.24
CA ASP A 42 23.29 -3.25 -2.45
C ASP A 42 21.86 -3.34 -3.00
N SER A 43 21.61 -4.35 -3.83
CA SER A 43 20.26 -4.71 -4.23
C SER A 43 19.66 -5.40 -3.00
N GLY A 44 19.32 -4.60 -1.99
CA GLY A 44 18.53 -5.04 -0.87
C GLY A 44 17.30 -5.74 -1.45
N SER A 45 17.10 -7.00 -1.12
CA SER A 45 15.91 -7.73 -1.53
C SER A 45 14.70 -6.91 -1.07
N ILE A 46 13.88 -6.48 -2.01
CA ILE A 46 12.63 -5.77 -1.68
C ILE A 46 11.82 -6.73 -0.81
N VAL A 47 11.39 -6.26 0.37
CA VAL A 47 10.53 -7.04 1.28
C VAL A 47 9.29 -7.48 0.50
N SER A 48 8.88 -8.75 0.65
CA SER A 48 7.63 -9.27 0.06
C SER A 48 6.42 -8.51 0.63
N PRO A 49 5.36 -8.30 -0.14
CA PRO A 49 4.14 -7.67 0.37
C PRO A 49 3.30 -8.60 1.25
N GLU A 50 3.65 -9.87 1.40
CA GLU A 50 2.91 -10.86 2.16
C GLU A 50 2.85 -10.53 3.67
N ASN A 51 1.71 -10.84 4.30
CA ASN A 51 1.53 -10.84 5.74
C ASN A 51 0.68 -12.04 6.17
N ASP A 52 1.32 -13.14 6.52
CA ASP A 52 0.68 -14.39 6.95
C ASP A 52 -0.21 -14.24 8.20
N LEU A 53 -0.06 -13.14 8.95
CA LEU A 53 -0.88 -12.85 10.12
C LEU A 53 -2.21 -12.18 9.76
N ASN A 54 -2.33 -11.64 8.55
CA ASN A 54 -3.59 -11.09 8.05
C ASN A 54 -4.44 -12.19 7.40
N PRO A 55 -5.58 -12.61 8.00
CA PRO A 55 -6.41 -13.68 7.43
C PRO A 55 -7.04 -13.33 6.07
N TYR A 56 -6.98 -12.07 5.67
CA TYR A 56 -7.46 -11.57 4.38
C TYR A 56 -6.33 -11.21 3.42
N ASP A 57 -5.10 -11.70 3.64
CA ASP A 57 -3.94 -11.40 2.79
C ASP A 57 -4.14 -11.81 1.33
N ILE A 58 -4.91 -12.86 1.10
CA ILE A 58 -5.30 -13.34 -0.23
C ILE A 58 -5.96 -12.25 -1.10
N ALA A 59 -6.60 -11.24 -0.51
CA ALA A 59 -7.21 -10.15 -1.27
C ALA A 59 -6.18 -9.31 -2.02
N GLY A 60 -5.10 -8.93 -1.34
CA GLY A 60 -4.00 -8.20 -1.96
C GLY A 60 -3.25 -9.03 -2.99
N GLN A 61 -3.02 -10.31 -2.69
CA GLN A 61 -2.39 -11.23 -3.62
C GLN A 61 -3.18 -11.36 -4.93
N LEU A 62 -4.47 -11.68 -4.85
CA LEU A 62 -5.33 -11.84 -6.03
C LEU A 62 -5.50 -10.52 -6.80
N HIS A 63 -5.63 -9.39 -6.09
CA HIS A 63 -5.63 -8.07 -6.73
C HIS A 63 -4.36 -7.84 -7.56
N ALA A 64 -3.19 -8.11 -7.01
CA ALA A 64 -1.92 -7.93 -7.72
C ALA A 64 -1.75 -8.90 -8.91
N GLU A 65 -2.16 -10.16 -8.76
CA GLU A 65 -2.15 -11.16 -9.82
C GLU A 65 -3.04 -10.73 -11.00
N LEU A 66 -4.29 -10.38 -10.73
CA LEU A 66 -5.23 -9.95 -11.76
C LEU A 66 -4.81 -8.62 -12.42
N TYR A 67 -4.26 -7.69 -11.65
CA TYR A 67 -3.67 -6.45 -12.16
C TYR A 67 -2.53 -6.74 -13.17
N ALA A 68 -1.63 -7.66 -12.82
CA ALA A 68 -0.53 -8.04 -13.68
C ALA A 68 -1.00 -8.70 -14.97
N VAL A 69 -2.03 -9.57 -14.90
CA VAL A 69 -2.62 -10.22 -16.08
C VAL A 69 -3.31 -9.20 -16.98
N TYR A 70 -4.09 -8.25 -16.42
CA TYR A 70 -4.76 -7.20 -17.19
C TYR A 70 -3.76 -6.37 -18.01
N TYR A 71 -2.66 -5.92 -17.39
CA TYR A 71 -1.65 -5.10 -18.08
C TYR A 71 -0.66 -5.90 -18.95
N ALA A 72 -0.75 -7.23 -18.96
CA ALA A 72 0.00 -8.07 -19.91
C ALA A 72 -0.70 -8.20 -21.27
N GLU A 73 -1.91 -7.67 -21.43
CA GLU A 73 -2.67 -7.72 -22.68
C GLU A 73 -2.17 -6.71 -23.71
N ASP A 74 -2.31 -7.08 -24.99
CA ASP A 74 -1.89 -6.21 -26.10
C ASP A 74 -2.78 -4.99 -26.32
N SER A 75 -4.05 -5.04 -25.87
CA SER A 75 -5.01 -3.93 -25.97
C SER A 75 -5.80 -3.77 -24.68
N LEU A 76 -5.75 -2.57 -24.12
CA LEU A 76 -6.43 -2.23 -22.88
C LEU A 76 -7.78 -1.57 -23.16
N SER A 77 -8.72 -1.79 -22.25
CA SER A 77 -10.05 -1.16 -22.29
C SER A 77 -9.98 0.23 -21.67
N SER A 78 -10.73 1.18 -22.22
CA SER A 78 -10.68 2.60 -21.81
C SER A 78 -11.97 3.12 -21.16
N SER A 79 -13.05 2.33 -21.11
CA SER A 79 -14.27 2.70 -20.41
C SER A 79 -14.47 1.86 -19.15
N VAL A 80 -15.06 2.45 -18.10
CA VAL A 80 -15.36 1.73 -16.85
C VAL A 80 -16.10 0.43 -17.12
N ALA A 81 -17.10 0.43 -18.00
CA ALA A 81 -17.87 -0.76 -18.34
C ALA A 81 -17.00 -1.84 -19.00
N SER A 82 -16.17 -1.48 -19.99
CA SER A 82 -15.30 -2.45 -20.66
C SER A 82 -14.16 -2.95 -19.76
N ILE A 83 -13.66 -2.11 -18.87
CA ILE A 83 -12.71 -2.52 -17.83
C ILE A 83 -13.38 -3.52 -16.88
N ALA A 84 -14.60 -3.23 -16.41
CA ALA A 84 -15.35 -4.10 -15.51
C ALA A 84 -15.63 -5.47 -16.14
N ASP A 85 -16.07 -5.51 -17.40
CA ASP A 85 -16.28 -6.74 -18.14
C ASP A 85 -14.98 -7.55 -18.25
N ARG A 86 -13.88 -6.89 -18.61
CA ARG A 86 -12.58 -7.56 -18.77
C ARG A 86 -12.03 -8.08 -17.45
N VAL A 87 -12.03 -7.28 -16.38
CA VAL A 87 -11.58 -7.70 -15.05
C VAL A 87 -12.42 -8.85 -14.53
N THR A 88 -13.75 -8.80 -14.71
CA THR A 88 -14.66 -9.89 -14.31
C THR A 88 -14.34 -11.18 -15.05
N MET A 89 -14.03 -11.11 -16.35
CA MET A 89 -13.63 -12.28 -17.13
C MET A 89 -12.31 -12.86 -16.61
N LEU A 90 -11.28 -12.03 -16.40
CA LEU A 90 -10.00 -12.47 -15.86
C LEU A 90 -10.14 -13.09 -14.46
N ALA A 91 -11.00 -12.52 -13.61
CA ALA A 91 -11.30 -13.07 -12.30
C ALA A 91 -11.92 -14.47 -12.40
N ASN A 92 -12.86 -14.68 -13.32
CA ASN A 92 -13.48 -16.00 -13.55
C ASN A 92 -12.51 -17.02 -14.20
N GLU A 93 -11.46 -16.58 -14.86
CA GLU A 93 -10.39 -17.44 -15.41
C GLU A 93 -9.32 -17.79 -14.36
N ASN A 94 -9.27 -17.07 -13.22
CA ASN A 94 -8.30 -17.32 -12.15
C ASN A 94 -8.82 -18.40 -11.19
N GLU A 95 -8.09 -19.51 -11.07
CA GLU A 95 -8.49 -20.65 -10.23
C GLU A 95 -8.61 -20.29 -8.74
N SER A 96 -7.72 -19.46 -8.22
CA SER A 96 -7.74 -19.04 -6.82
C SER A 96 -8.91 -18.11 -6.53
N PHE A 97 -9.24 -17.21 -7.46
CA PHE A 97 -10.41 -16.35 -7.34
C PHE A 97 -11.71 -17.16 -7.44
N THR A 98 -11.82 -18.10 -8.38
CA THR A 98 -13.02 -18.94 -8.50
C THR A 98 -13.21 -19.89 -7.33
N ALA A 99 -12.12 -20.32 -6.67
CA ALA A 99 -12.20 -21.07 -5.41
C ALA A 99 -12.80 -20.24 -4.26
N LEU A 100 -12.61 -18.92 -4.30
CA LEU A 100 -13.13 -17.96 -3.33
C LEU A 100 -14.59 -17.55 -3.66
N ALA A 101 -14.81 -17.07 -4.89
CA ALA A 101 -16.07 -16.44 -5.33
C ALA A 101 -17.14 -17.45 -5.82
N GLY A 102 -16.73 -18.69 -6.12
CA GLY A 102 -17.55 -19.61 -6.87
C GLY A 102 -17.45 -19.38 -8.38
N ILE A 103 -18.18 -20.20 -9.13
CA ILE A 103 -18.21 -20.15 -10.60
C ILE A 103 -19.19 -19.02 -11.04
N ASP A 104 -18.87 -18.36 -12.16
CA ASP A 104 -19.72 -17.33 -12.80
C ASP A 104 -19.94 -16.08 -11.93
N TYR A 105 -18.87 -15.60 -11.26
CA TYR A 105 -18.90 -14.30 -10.59
C TYR A 105 -19.25 -13.18 -11.58
N SER A 106 -20.12 -12.25 -11.16
CA SER A 106 -20.51 -11.08 -11.96
C SER A 106 -20.42 -9.79 -11.14
N PHE A 107 -19.83 -8.76 -11.74
CA PHE A 107 -19.71 -7.45 -11.12
C PHE A 107 -20.75 -6.47 -11.66
N LEU A 108 -21.59 -5.91 -10.78
CA LEU A 108 -22.73 -5.07 -11.15
C LEU A 108 -22.65 -3.61 -10.63
N SER A 109 -21.50 -3.21 -10.07
CA SER A 109 -21.40 -1.93 -9.36
C SER A 109 -20.66 -0.83 -10.14
N THR A 110 -20.79 -0.77 -11.47
CA THR A 110 -20.11 0.22 -12.32
C THR A 110 -20.50 1.67 -11.99
N ASP A 111 -21.73 1.91 -11.52
CA ASP A 111 -22.15 3.24 -11.08
C ASP A 111 -21.37 3.70 -9.85
N ARG A 112 -21.06 2.78 -8.92
CA ARG A 112 -20.25 3.09 -7.74
C ARG A 112 -18.78 3.33 -8.09
N VAL A 113 -18.22 2.57 -9.02
CA VAL A 113 -16.89 2.86 -9.59
C VAL A 113 -16.87 4.25 -10.21
N THR A 114 -17.85 4.60 -11.04
CA THR A 114 -17.97 5.93 -11.65
C THR A 114 -18.07 7.04 -10.61
N TYR A 115 -18.82 6.80 -9.53
CA TYR A 115 -18.90 7.73 -8.41
C TYR A 115 -17.54 7.95 -7.75
N ILE A 116 -16.81 6.89 -7.41
CA ILE A 116 -15.47 6.99 -6.82
C ILE A 116 -14.54 7.81 -7.71
N LEU A 117 -14.48 7.49 -9.00
CA LEU A 117 -13.62 8.20 -9.96
C LEU A 117 -13.99 9.68 -10.10
N SER A 118 -15.28 10.01 -10.07
CA SER A 118 -15.73 11.41 -10.16
C SER A 118 -15.52 12.22 -8.88
N THR A 119 -15.23 11.57 -7.76
CA THR A 119 -15.06 12.19 -6.43
C THR A 119 -13.79 11.74 -5.73
N ILE A 120 -12.77 11.33 -6.49
CA ILE A 120 -11.55 10.68 -5.99
C ILE A 120 -10.88 11.47 -4.85
N ASP A 121 -10.83 12.79 -4.95
CA ASP A 121 -10.22 13.67 -3.96
C ASP A 121 -10.96 13.71 -2.61
N SER A 122 -12.20 13.21 -2.52
CA SER A 122 -13.08 13.45 -1.36
C SER A 122 -13.95 12.27 -0.92
N CYS A 123 -14.04 11.18 -1.71
CA CYS A 123 -14.96 10.07 -1.43
C CYS A 123 -14.54 9.17 -0.26
N THR A 124 -13.24 9.07 0.04
CA THR A 124 -12.72 8.11 1.02
C THR A 124 -13.35 8.21 2.41
N PRO A 125 -13.54 9.39 3.02
CA PRO A 125 -14.17 9.49 4.33
C PRO A 125 -15.62 9.03 4.33
N GLU A 126 -16.39 9.32 3.27
CA GLU A 126 -17.79 8.89 3.13
C GLU A 126 -17.88 7.37 2.99
N ILE A 127 -17.00 6.78 2.17
CA ILE A 127 -16.95 5.34 1.96
C ILE A 127 -16.58 4.61 3.25
N ILE A 128 -15.59 5.10 3.99
CA ILE A 128 -15.22 4.54 5.30
C ILE A 128 -16.40 4.62 6.27
N ASP A 129 -17.10 5.76 6.31
CA ASP A 129 -18.25 5.94 7.21
C ASP A 129 -19.42 5.00 6.85
N ALA A 130 -19.64 4.75 5.57
CA ALA A 130 -20.67 3.83 5.11
C ALA A 130 -20.31 2.35 5.28
N SER A 131 -19.03 2.00 5.19
CA SER A 131 -18.55 0.60 5.17
C SER A 131 -18.25 0.03 6.56
N LEU A 132 -17.96 0.85 7.55
CA LEU A 132 -17.67 0.42 8.92
C LEU A 132 -18.82 0.74 9.86
N VAL A 133 -18.96 -0.06 10.92
CA VAL A 133 -20.06 0.07 11.88
C VAL A 133 -19.63 0.87 13.12
N ALA A 134 -18.52 0.47 13.78
CA ALA A 134 -18.07 1.07 15.02
C ALA A 134 -17.41 2.44 14.78
N PRO A 135 -17.82 3.52 15.51
CA PRO A 135 -17.19 4.83 15.38
C PRO A 135 -15.68 4.80 15.61
N GLU A 136 -15.20 3.96 16.52
CA GLU A 136 -13.78 3.79 16.82
C GLU A 136 -13.04 3.14 15.64
N ALA A 137 -13.66 2.19 14.94
CA ALA A 137 -13.10 1.58 13.73
C ALA A 137 -13.01 2.60 12.60
N LYS A 138 -14.06 3.39 12.38
CA LYS A 138 -14.10 4.49 11.39
C LYS A 138 -12.96 5.48 11.63
N ASN A 139 -12.82 5.97 12.86
CA ASN A 139 -11.79 6.94 13.23
C ASN A 139 -10.38 6.35 13.08
N SER A 140 -10.16 5.11 13.52
CA SER A 140 -8.90 4.41 13.40
C SER A 140 -8.50 4.25 11.94
N PHE A 141 -9.40 3.73 11.11
CA PHE A 141 -9.13 3.49 9.71
C PHE A 141 -8.92 4.78 8.90
N THR A 142 -9.72 5.83 9.15
CA THR A 142 -9.52 7.15 8.54
C THR A 142 -8.14 7.72 8.88
N THR A 143 -7.71 7.61 10.14
CA THR A 143 -6.40 8.08 10.58
C THR A 143 -5.27 7.29 9.90
N PHE A 144 -5.40 5.97 9.82
CA PHE A 144 -4.45 5.10 9.13
C PHE A 144 -4.33 5.47 7.65
N VAL A 145 -5.45 5.58 6.94
CA VAL A 145 -5.47 5.89 5.50
C VAL A 145 -4.80 7.23 5.21
N ASN A 146 -5.12 8.28 5.96
CA ASN A 146 -4.48 9.59 5.82
C ASN A 146 -2.97 9.52 6.08
N SER A 147 -2.54 8.74 7.09
CA SER A 147 -1.12 8.57 7.41
C SER A 147 -0.39 7.77 6.33
N LEU A 148 -1.04 6.73 5.78
CA LEU A 148 -0.49 5.92 4.69
C LEU A 148 -0.28 6.77 3.43
N PHE A 149 -1.22 7.63 3.11
CA PHE A 149 -1.09 8.55 1.98
C PHE A 149 0.14 9.45 2.14
N VAL A 150 0.28 10.16 3.26
CA VAL A 150 1.46 11.00 3.53
C VAL A 150 2.75 10.18 3.49
N LEU A 151 2.73 8.97 4.05
CA LEU A 151 3.91 8.10 4.05
C LEU A 151 4.31 7.67 2.63
N CYS A 152 3.35 7.32 1.77
CA CYS A 152 3.63 6.91 0.40
C CYS A 152 4.20 8.05 -0.46
N GLU A 153 3.85 9.30 -0.18
CA GLU A 153 4.41 10.48 -0.85
C GLU A 153 5.86 10.77 -0.43
N THR A 154 6.15 10.60 0.86
CA THR A 154 7.42 11.04 1.45
C THR A 154 8.47 9.94 1.55
N GLU A 155 8.05 8.67 1.61
CA GLU A 155 8.93 7.51 1.80
C GLU A 155 9.11 6.73 0.49
N SER A 156 10.36 6.53 0.11
CA SER A 156 10.72 5.73 -1.07
C SER A 156 11.01 4.27 -0.76
N ASN A 157 11.34 3.96 0.51
CA ASN A 157 11.65 2.60 0.94
C ASN A 157 10.38 1.82 1.27
N TYR A 158 10.05 0.84 0.43
CA TYR A 158 8.88 0.00 0.63
C TYR A 158 8.87 -0.71 1.99
N ALA A 159 10.03 -1.13 2.53
CA ALA A 159 10.08 -1.83 3.81
C ALA A 159 9.49 -0.98 4.97
N VAL A 160 9.69 0.34 4.93
CA VAL A 160 9.12 1.25 5.94
C VAL A 160 7.60 1.32 5.81
N ILE A 161 7.09 1.39 4.57
CA ILE A 161 5.65 1.42 4.30
C ILE A 161 5.02 0.07 4.69
N HIS A 162 5.67 -1.03 4.33
CA HIS A 162 5.24 -2.38 4.70
C HIS A 162 5.11 -2.55 6.22
N ASP A 163 6.15 -2.18 6.98
CA ASP A 163 6.14 -2.27 8.44
C ASP A 163 5.03 -1.42 9.06
N PHE A 164 4.77 -0.23 8.51
CA PHE A 164 3.66 0.63 8.94
C PHE A 164 2.30 -0.07 8.75
N VAL A 165 2.07 -0.65 7.57
CA VAL A 165 0.80 -1.33 7.26
C VAL A 165 0.63 -2.60 8.11
N VAL A 166 1.67 -3.46 8.18
CA VAL A 166 1.61 -4.71 8.94
C VAL A 166 1.43 -4.46 10.44
N THR A 167 2.07 -3.43 10.99
CA THR A 167 1.86 -3.04 12.40
C THR A 167 0.39 -2.70 12.64
N TYR A 168 -0.23 -1.91 11.77
CA TYR A 168 -1.64 -1.58 11.88
C TYR A 168 -2.55 -2.82 11.72
N GLU A 169 -2.29 -3.69 10.74
CA GLU A 169 -3.03 -4.95 10.57
C GLU A 169 -3.02 -5.81 11.83
N ASN A 170 -1.87 -5.91 12.51
CA ASN A 170 -1.74 -6.65 13.77
C ASN A 170 -2.57 -6.00 14.89
N GLU A 171 -2.51 -4.67 15.03
CA GLU A 171 -3.31 -3.93 16.01
C GLU A 171 -4.81 -4.15 15.79
N ILE A 172 -5.28 -4.14 14.53
CA ILE A 172 -6.67 -4.41 14.18
C ILE A 172 -7.06 -5.85 14.52
N SER A 173 -6.21 -6.82 14.18
CA SER A 173 -6.48 -8.24 14.43
C SER A 173 -6.64 -8.54 15.92
N GLU A 174 -5.84 -7.92 16.78
CA GLU A 174 -5.87 -8.08 18.23
C GLU A 174 -6.96 -7.24 18.92
N ASN A 175 -7.50 -6.22 18.26
CA ASN A 175 -8.45 -5.30 18.87
C ASN A 175 -9.80 -5.99 19.17
N SER A 176 -10.09 -6.23 20.42
CA SER A 176 -11.34 -6.91 20.84
C SER A 176 -12.58 -6.01 20.80
N SER A 177 -12.44 -4.69 20.63
CA SER A 177 -13.57 -3.75 20.55
C SER A 177 -14.13 -3.60 19.13
N PHE A 178 -13.40 -4.04 18.09
CA PHE A 178 -13.89 -4.03 16.73
C PHE A 178 -14.70 -5.28 16.40
N SER A 179 -15.78 -5.12 15.65
CA SER A 179 -16.58 -6.23 15.16
C SER A 179 -15.78 -7.07 14.14
N LEU A 180 -16.19 -8.32 13.92
CA LEU A 180 -15.58 -9.14 12.86
C LEU A 180 -15.75 -8.50 11.49
N SER A 181 -16.92 -7.87 11.22
CA SER A 181 -17.18 -7.16 9.98
C SER A 181 -16.25 -5.95 9.81
N ASP A 182 -16.06 -5.12 10.85
CA ASP A 182 -15.13 -3.99 10.76
C ASP A 182 -13.69 -4.45 10.50
N LYS A 183 -13.26 -5.53 11.18
CA LYS A 183 -11.93 -6.12 10.94
C LYS A 183 -11.77 -6.64 9.52
N GLU A 184 -12.78 -7.33 9.00
CA GLU A 184 -12.78 -7.84 7.63
C GLU A 184 -12.59 -6.71 6.61
N VAL A 185 -13.40 -5.65 6.71
CA VAL A 185 -13.28 -4.49 5.83
C VAL A 185 -11.88 -3.87 5.90
N ILE A 186 -11.38 -3.61 7.10
CA ILE A 186 -10.08 -2.97 7.30
C ILE A 186 -8.94 -3.86 6.77
N LEU A 187 -8.89 -5.13 7.20
CA LEU A 187 -7.80 -6.04 6.88
C LEU A 187 -7.76 -6.42 5.39
N THR A 188 -8.92 -6.54 4.75
CA THR A 188 -9.02 -6.74 3.30
C THR A 188 -8.47 -5.52 2.54
N THR A 189 -8.92 -4.32 2.92
CA THR A 189 -8.48 -3.09 2.24
C THR A 189 -7.00 -2.81 2.45
N THR A 190 -6.47 -3.03 3.65
CA THR A 190 -5.03 -2.84 3.95
C THR A 190 -4.16 -3.83 3.21
N SER A 191 -4.59 -5.09 3.05
CA SER A 191 -3.92 -6.08 2.22
C SER A 191 -3.82 -5.59 0.77
N ILE A 192 -4.94 -5.19 0.15
CA ILE A 192 -4.96 -4.64 -1.21
C ILE A 192 -4.02 -3.43 -1.33
N ALA A 193 -4.08 -2.48 -0.40
CA ALA A 193 -3.23 -1.29 -0.41
C ALA A 193 -1.74 -1.65 -0.32
N ARG A 194 -1.36 -2.62 0.53
CA ARG A 194 0.02 -3.08 0.72
C ARG A 194 0.61 -3.68 -0.55
N TYR A 195 -0.14 -4.53 -1.24
CA TYR A 195 0.26 -5.09 -2.53
C TYR A 195 0.29 -4.04 -3.64
N ALA A 196 -0.69 -3.13 -3.69
CA ALA A 196 -0.71 -2.05 -4.67
C ALA A 196 0.51 -1.13 -4.53
N VAL A 197 0.89 -0.73 -3.30
CA VAL A 197 2.10 0.06 -3.05
C VAL A 197 3.36 -0.70 -3.44
N TYR A 198 3.45 -2.01 -3.15
CA TYR A 198 4.58 -2.84 -3.53
C TYR A 198 4.80 -2.88 -5.04
N GLU A 199 3.76 -3.15 -5.80
CA GLU A 199 3.85 -3.18 -7.27
C GLU A 199 4.29 -1.83 -7.86
N ARG A 200 3.88 -0.73 -7.25
CA ARG A 200 4.29 0.62 -7.68
C ARG A 200 5.76 0.91 -7.36
N LYS A 201 6.24 0.53 -6.19
CA LYS A 201 7.64 0.76 -5.80
C LYS A 201 8.62 -0.10 -6.60
N LYS A 202 8.19 -1.21 -7.20
CA LYS A 202 8.99 -2.02 -8.15
C LYS A 202 9.18 -1.36 -9.51
N ARG A 203 8.26 -0.50 -9.95
CA ARG A 203 8.29 0.07 -11.30
C ARG A 203 9.13 1.35 -11.35
N PRO A 204 9.90 1.61 -12.45
CA PRO A 204 10.52 2.90 -12.65
C PRO A 204 9.44 3.99 -12.72
N LYS A 205 9.63 5.08 -11.98
CA LYS A 205 8.70 6.23 -12.01
C LYS A 205 8.55 6.77 -13.43
N LYS A 206 7.33 6.74 -13.96
CA LYS A 206 6.93 7.59 -15.06
C LYS A 206 6.49 8.93 -14.47
N ASN A 207 7.04 10.04 -14.93
CA ASN A 207 6.85 11.38 -14.37
C ASN A 207 5.41 11.97 -14.48
N THR A 208 4.41 11.19 -14.85
CA THR A 208 3.08 11.66 -15.21
C THR A 208 1.94 11.06 -14.40
N ASP A 209 2.19 10.06 -13.53
CA ASP A 209 1.11 9.44 -12.78
C ASP A 209 1.01 10.05 -11.38
N PRO A 210 -0.14 10.63 -11.01
CA PRO A 210 -0.43 11.00 -9.63
C PRO A 210 -0.46 9.71 -8.80
N GLU A 211 0.67 9.46 -8.11
CA GLU A 211 0.81 8.25 -7.27
C GLU A 211 -0.30 8.14 -6.22
N TRP A 212 -0.87 9.27 -5.87
CA TRP A 212 -1.94 9.44 -4.93
C TRP A 212 -3.26 8.85 -5.42
N ASP A 213 -3.74 9.23 -6.60
CA ASP A 213 -5.09 8.92 -7.08
C ASP A 213 -5.28 7.41 -7.23
N LEU A 214 -4.26 6.69 -7.73
CA LEU A 214 -4.30 5.23 -7.82
C LEU A 214 -4.42 4.54 -6.46
N LEU A 215 -3.73 5.04 -5.43
CA LEU A 215 -3.84 4.46 -4.09
C LEU A 215 -5.20 4.78 -3.47
N VAL A 216 -5.71 6.00 -3.68
CA VAL A 216 -7.07 6.38 -3.26
C VAL A 216 -8.11 5.49 -3.94
N ALA A 217 -8.00 5.27 -5.26
CA ALA A 217 -8.89 4.40 -6.03
C ALA A 217 -8.90 2.96 -5.50
N ASN A 218 -7.71 2.40 -5.21
CA ASN A 218 -7.58 1.07 -4.61
C ASN A 218 -8.25 0.99 -3.23
N ILE A 219 -7.99 1.98 -2.36
CA ILE A 219 -8.54 2.00 -1.01
C ILE A 219 -10.04 2.21 -1.04
N ALA A 220 -10.55 3.16 -1.83
CA ALA A 220 -11.98 3.44 -1.92
C ALA A 220 -12.74 2.24 -2.47
N GLY A 221 -12.30 1.67 -3.60
CA GLY A 221 -12.93 0.48 -4.20
C GLY A 221 -12.84 -0.75 -3.30
N GLY A 222 -11.67 -0.96 -2.67
CA GLY A 222 -11.45 -2.05 -1.72
C GLY A 222 -12.34 -1.93 -0.47
N THR A 223 -12.43 -0.75 0.13
CA THR A 223 -13.24 -0.51 1.33
C THR A 223 -14.72 -0.71 1.04
N GLU A 224 -15.23 -0.12 -0.03
CA GLU A 224 -16.65 -0.24 -0.39
C GLU A 224 -17.00 -1.69 -0.77
N GLY A 225 -16.16 -2.34 -1.57
CA GLY A 225 -16.35 -3.73 -1.95
C GLY A 225 -16.32 -4.68 -0.76
N SER A 226 -15.40 -4.47 0.20
CA SER A 226 -15.25 -5.30 1.41
C SER A 226 -16.48 -5.27 2.32
N ALA A 227 -17.27 -4.19 2.29
CA ALA A 227 -18.51 -4.12 3.05
C ALA A 227 -19.58 -5.12 2.56
N GLU A 228 -19.41 -5.66 1.35
CA GLU A 228 -20.30 -6.67 0.79
C GLU A 228 -19.65 -8.05 0.73
N SER A 229 -18.45 -8.16 0.18
CA SER A 229 -17.68 -9.41 0.14
C SER A 229 -16.21 -9.19 -0.22
N LEU A 230 -15.39 -10.20 0.08
CA LEU A 230 -13.95 -10.22 -0.26
C LEU A 230 -13.73 -10.16 -1.77
N GLU A 231 -14.51 -10.91 -2.55
CA GLU A 231 -14.42 -10.97 -4.00
C GLU A 231 -14.76 -9.62 -4.63
N LYS A 232 -15.80 -8.96 -4.10
CA LYS A 232 -16.19 -7.63 -4.55
C LYS A 232 -15.11 -6.59 -4.24
N ALA A 233 -14.46 -6.70 -3.09
CA ALA A 233 -13.33 -5.84 -2.73
C ALA A 233 -12.20 -5.93 -3.75
N ILE A 234 -11.81 -7.15 -4.11
CA ILE A 234 -10.75 -7.41 -5.09
C ILE A 234 -11.10 -6.81 -6.44
N VAL A 235 -12.27 -7.16 -6.96
CA VAL A 235 -12.69 -6.75 -8.32
C VAL A 235 -12.96 -5.25 -8.39
N MET A 236 -13.67 -4.67 -7.41
CA MET A 236 -13.99 -3.26 -7.39
C MET A 236 -12.74 -2.38 -7.23
N SER A 237 -11.83 -2.74 -6.34
CA SER A 237 -10.54 -2.07 -6.20
C SER A 237 -9.73 -2.11 -7.50
N LEU A 238 -9.69 -3.26 -8.16
CA LEU A 238 -8.98 -3.43 -9.42
C LEU A 238 -9.58 -2.56 -10.54
N ILE A 239 -10.92 -2.58 -10.69
CA ILE A 239 -11.60 -1.77 -11.72
C ILE A 239 -11.38 -0.28 -11.48
N THR A 240 -11.51 0.20 -10.22
CA THR A 240 -11.31 1.62 -9.90
C THR A 240 -9.87 2.05 -10.16
N SER A 241 -8.89 1.25 -9.78
CA SER A 241 -7.48 1.61 -9.98
C SER A 241 -7.05 1.56 -11.45
N ILE A 242 -7.57 0.61 -12.23
CA ILE A 242 -7.31 0.56 -13.68
C ILE A 242 -7.95 1.76 -14.37
N ALA A 243 -9.21 2.05 -14.07
CA ALA A 243 -9.94 3.16 -14.70
C ALA A 243 -9.37 4.54 -14.33
N GLU A 244 -8.76 4.68 -13.15
CA GLU A 244 -8.04 5.90 -12.76
C GLU A 244 -6.71 6.07 -13.51
N ASN A 245 -6.10 4.97 -13.94
CA ASN A 245 -4.80 4.98 -14.63
C ASN A 245 -4.90 5.17 -16.14
N GLU A 246 -6.11 5.14 -16.74
CA GLU A 246 -6.34 5.30 -18.19
C GLU A 246 -6.63 6.76 -18.59
#